data_bd890819cc0d27b37e8d7634cc4b484b
#
_entry.id   bd890819cc0d27b37e8d7634cc4b484b
#
_cell.length_a   1.000
_cell.length_b   1.000
_cell.length_c   1.000
_cell.angle_alpha   90.00
_cell.angle_beta   90.00
_cell.angle_gamma   90.00
#
_symmetry.space_group_name_H-M   'P 1'
#
loop_
_entity.id
_entity.type
_entity.pdbx_description
1 polymer ?
#
loop_
_entity_poly.entity_id
_entity_poly.type
_entity_poly.pdbx_seq_one_letter_code
_entity_poly.pdbx_strand_id
1 'polypeptide(L)'
;MSTHKHYTGLIERYRDRLPVSATTRIISLNEGNTPLIQLQNIPRLIGKDVDIYVKFEGLNPTGSFKDRGMTMAVTKAVEEGSQAIICALCFL
;
A
#
# COMPACT_ATOMS: atom_id res chain seq x y z
N MET A 1 11.77 3.94 26.34
CA MET A 1 11.72 4.72 25.08
C MET A 1 11.05 3.89 24.00
N SER A 2 10.03 4.42 23.37
CA SER A 2 9.33 3.69 22.33
C SER A 2 10.19 3.62 21.06
N THR A 3 10.29 2.42 20.48
CA THR A 3 10.94 2.22 19.19
C THR A 3 9.92 2.17 18.05
N HIS A 4 8.63 2.39 18.36
CA HIS A 4 7.59 2.37 17.35
C HIS A 4 7.67 3.61 16.48
N LYS A 5 7.67 3.38 15.17
CA LYS A 5 7.53 4.44 14.18
C LYS A 5 6.11 4.41 13.66
N HIS A 6 5.51 5.57 13.51
CA HIS A 6 4.25 5.67 12.82
C HIS A 6 4.42 5.26 11.36
N TYR A 7 3.46 4.53 10.85
CA TYR A 7 3.44 4.20 9.44
C TYR A 7 3.11 5.46 8.63
N THR A 8 3.94 5.79 7.66
CA THR A 8 3.81 7.00 6.86
C THR A 8 3.74 6.70 5.36
N GLY A 9 3.32 5.51 5.00
CA GLY A 9 3.12 5.13 3.61
C GLY A 9 4.09 4.09 3.11
N LEU A 10 3.81 3.59 1.91
CA LEU A 10 4.54 2.49 1.30
C LEU A 10 5.99 2.86 1.00
N ILE A 11 6.23 4.05 0.45
CA ILE A 11 7.58 4.44 0.03
C ILE A 11 8.51 4.55 1.24
N GLU A 12 8.06 5.18 2.32
CA GLU A 12 8.87 5.30 3.52
C GLU A 12 9.17 3.93 4.14
N ARG A 13 8.19 3.02 4.09
CA ARG A 13 8.36 1.67 4.63
C ARG A 13 9.40 0.84 3.87
N TYR A 14 9.47 1.03 2.55
CA TYR A 14 10.34 0.26 1.67
C TYR A 14 11.37 1.13 0.94
N ARG A 15 11.72 2.28 1.53
CA ARG A 15 12.60 3.29 0.92
C ARG A 15 13.90 2.70 0.37
N ASP A 16 14.48 1.76 1.11
CA ASP A 16 15.75 1.14 0.74
C ASP A 16 15.65 0.19 -0.47
N ARG A 17 14.44 -0.11 -0.91
CA ARG A 17 14.16 -1.01 -2.04
C ARG A 17 13.53 -0.30 -3.22
N LEU A 18 13.33 1.00 -3.12
CA LEU A 18 12.64 1.78 -4.14
C LEU A 18 13.56 2.82 -4.75
N PRO A 19 13.30 3.25 -6.00
CA PRO A 19 14.14 4.22 -6.70
C PRO A 19 13.89 5.64 -6.21
N VAL A 20 14.14 5.89 -4.94
CA VAL A 20 14.01 7.22 -4.32
C VAL A 20 15.30 7.59 -3.63
N SER A 21 15.60 8.88 -3.58
CA SER A 21 16.78 9.41 -2.90
C SER A 21 16.36 10.21 -1.67
N ALA A 22 17.35 10.70 -0.91
CA ALA A 22 17.08 11.55 0.24
C ALA A 22 16.38 12.86 -0.14
N THR A 23 16.51 13.29 -1.41
CA THR A 23 15.93 14.53 -1.90
C THR A 23 14.61 14.33 -2.65
N THR A 24 14.20 13.08 -2.87
CA THR A 24 12.93 12.80 -3.55
C THR A 24 11.76 13.27 -2.67
N ARG A 25 10.89 14.08 -3.25
CA ARG A 25 9.67 14.51 -2.56
C ARG A 25 8.65 13.38 -2.62
N ILE A 26 8.37 12.78 -1.48
CA ILE A 26 7.45 11.65 -1.39
C ILE A 26 6.01 12.15 -1.40
N ILE A 27 5.21 11.62 -2.32
CA ILE A 27 3.77 11.90 -2.38
C ILE A 27 3.04 10.65 -1.87
N SER A 28 2.32 10.80 -0.78
CA SER A 28 1.70 9.65 -0.10
C SER A 28 0.38 10.04 0.55
N LEU A 29 -0.52 9.07 0.59
CA LEU A 29 -1.77 9.14 1.36
C LEU A 29 -1.76 8.11 2.49
N ASN A 30 -0.56 7.69 2.93
CA ASN A 30 -0.36 6.64 3.93
C ASN A 30 -0.92 5.29 3.49
N GLU A 31 -0.85 5.02 2.20
CA GLU A 31 -1.29 3.77 1.59
C GLU A 31 -0.49 2.57 2.10
N GLY A 32 -1.06 1.39 1.98
CA GLY A 32 -0.45 0.17 2.48
C GLY A 32 -0.78 -0.09 3.94
N ASN A 33 0.06 -0.89 4.60
CA ASN A 33 -0.15 -1.30 6.00
C ASN A 33 -1.57 -1.84 6.23
N THR A 34 -2.12 -2.49 5.23
CA THR A 34 -3.48 -3.01 5.27
C THR A 34 -3.58 -4.18 6.25
N PRO A 35 -4.75 -4.39 6.87
CA PRO A 35 -4.88 -5.41 7.88
C PRO A 35 -4.76 -6.82 7.31
N LEU A 36 -4.19 -7.71 8.10
CA LEU A 36 -4.15 -9.13 7.84
C LEU A 36 -5.20 -9.79 8.72
N ILE A 37 -6.28 -10.25 8.11
CA ILE A 37 -7.46 -10.74 8.83
C ILE A 37 -7.51 -12.25 8.76
N GLN A 38 -7.55 -12.90 9.92
CA GLN A 38 -7.71 -14.35 9.99
C GLN A 38 -9.16 -14.72 9.70
N LEU A 39 -9.35 -15.66 8.77
CA LEU A 39 -10.68 -16.15 8.43
C LEU A 39 -11.09 -17.25 9.40
N GLN A 40 -12.31 -17.19 9.89
CA GLN A 40 -12.86 -18.14 10.85
C GLN A 40 -13.75 -19.18 10.17
N ASN A 41 -14.51 -18.78 9.18
CA ASN A 41 -15.57 -19.60 8.61
C ASN A 41 -15.09 -20.48 7.44
N ILE A 42 -14.24 -19.96 6.56
CA ILE A 42 -13.81 -20.68 5.37
C ILE A 42 -13.03 -21.97 5.72
N PRO A 43 -12.05 -21.94 6.65
CA PRO A 43 -11.40 -23.19 7.04
C PRO A 43 -12.37 -24.23 7.55
N ARG A 44 -13.37 -23.81 8.31
CA ARG A 44 -14.40 -24.69 8.85
C ARG A 44 -15.27 -25.29 7.73
N LEU A 45 -15.66 -24.45 6.75
CA LEU A 45 -16.49 -24.89 5.64
C LEU A 45 -15.80 -25.92 4.73
N ILE A 46 -14.49 -25.78 4.51
CA ILE A 46 -13.75 -26.73 3.69
C ILE A 46 -13.31 -27.96 4.48
N GLY A 47 -13.56 -27.98 5.80
CA GLY A 47 -13.25 -29.12 6.66
C GLY A 47 -11.77 -29.41 6.80
N LYS A 48 -10.92 -28.41 6.68
CA LYS A 48 -9.47 -28.58 6.77
C LYS A 48 -8.90 -27.79 7.94
N ASP A 49 -7.87 -28.37 8.56
CA ASP A 49 -7.14 -27.74 9.66
C ASP A 49 -6.04 -26.84 9.06
N VAL A 50 -6.45 -25.69 8.54
CA VAL A 50 -5.56 -24.72 7.92
C VAL A 50 -5.87 -23.31 8.43
N ASP A 51 -4.85 -22.47 8.49
CA ASP A 51 -5.00 -21.07 8.80
C ASP A 51 -5.04 -20.28 7.49
N ILE A 52 -6.11 -19.54 7.30
CA ILE A 52 -6.29 -18.69 6.11
C ILE A 52 -6.43 -17.25 6.55
N TYR A 53 -5.63 -16.39 5.93
CA TYR A 53 -5.64 -14.95 6.20
C TYR A 53 -5.94 -14.19 4.93
N VAL A 54 -6.64 -13.07 5.08
CA VAL A 54 -6.88 -12.12 3.98
C VAL A 54 -6.10 -10.85 4.25
N LYS A 55 -5.29 -10.45 3.29
CA LYS A 55 -4.67 -9.13 3.27
C LYS A 55 -5.67 -8.17 2.64
N PHE A 56 -6.34 -7.36 3.46
CA PHE A 56 -7.48 -6.58 2.99
C PHE A 56 -7.04 -5.26 2.36
N GLU A 57 -6.81 -5.27 1.05
CA GLU A 57 -6.38 -4.09 0.30
C GLU A 57 -7.48 -3.05 0.12
N GLY A 58 -8.73 -3.40 0.38
CA GLY A 58 -9.86 -2.45 0.34
C GLY A 58 -9.77 -1.32 1.36
N LEU A 59 -8.88 -1.42 2.35
CA LEU A 59 -8.66 -0.33 3.32
C LEU A 59 -7.54 0.63 2.91
N ASN A 60 -7.00 0.52 1.70
CA ASN A 60 -6.18 1.59 1.15
C ASN A 60 -7.03 2.87 0.95
N PRO A 61 -6.39 4.06 0.90
CA PRO A 61 -7.12 5.34 0.83
C PRO A 61 -8.18 5.42 -0.28
N THR A 62 -7.92 4.82 -1.46
CA THR A 62 -8.93 4.81 -2.54
C THR A 62 -9.69 3.49 -2.63
N GLY A 63 -9.49 2.58 -1.67
CA GLY A 63 -10.15 1.28 -1.66
C GLY A 63 -9.57 0.25 -2.59
N SER A 64 -8.35 0.45 -3.09
CA SER A 64 -7.75 -0.41 -4.09
C SER A 64 -6.28 -0.70 -3.77
N PHE A 65 -5.82 -1.92 -4.12
CA PHE A 65 -4.41 -2.27 -4.04
C PHE A 65 -3.53 -1.41 -4.97
N LYS A 66 -4.12 -0.77 -5.96
CA LYS A 66 -3.40 0.09 -6.92
C LYS A 66 -2.77 1.31 -6.26
N ASP A 67 -3.24 1.70 -5.09
CA ASP A 67 -2.65 2.79 -4.33
C ASP A 67 -1.17 2.55 -4.06
N ARG A 68 -0.76 1.29 -3.89
CA ARG A 68 0.64 0.92 -3.66
C ARG A 68 1.54 1.32 -4.83
N GLY A 69 1.12 0.99 -6.06
CA GLY A 69 1.87 1.39 -7.24
C GLY A 69 1.74 2.87 -7.56
N MET A 70 0.56 3.43 -7.34
CA MET A 70 0.29 4.83 -7.69
C MET A 70 1.09 5.82 -6.84
N THR A 71 1.33 5.52 -5.55
CA THR A 71 2.17 6.40 -4.73
C THR A 71 3.56 6.56 -5.34
N MET A 72 4.13 5.47 -5.85
CA MET A 72 5.43 5.50 -6.50
C MET A 72 5.37 6.22 -7.85
N ALA A 73 4.34 5.93 -8.66
CA ALA A 73 4.17 6.56 -9.96
C ALA A 73 4.01 8.08 -9.84
N VAL A 74 3.17 8.54 -8.91
CA VAL A 74 2.97 9.98 -8.67
C VAL A 74 4.25 10.62 -8.14
N THR A 75 4.93 9.96 -7.22
CA THR A 75 6.20 10.47 -6.67
C THR A 75 7.23 10.67 -7.77
N LYS A 76 7.38 9.69 -8.68
CA LYS A 76 8.33 9.81 -9.78
C LYS A 76 7.91 10.89 -10.79
N ALA A 77 6.62 11.00 -11.07
CA ALA A 77 6.11 12.04 -11.97
C ALA A 77 6.42 13.44 -11.42
N VAL A 78 6.20 13.64 -10.13
CA VAL A 78 6.53 14.92 -9.48
C VAL A 78 8.04 15.17 -9.53
N GLU A 79 8.85 14.14 -9.24
CA GLU A 79 10.30 14.26 -9.28
C GLU A 79 10.80 14.66 -10.67
N GLU A 80 10.15 14.17 -11.72
CA GLU A 80 10.51 14.47 -13.10
C GLU A 80 9.90 15.78 -13.62
N GLY A 81 9.15 16.50 -12.79
CA GLY A 81 8.61 17.80 -13.13
C GLY A 81 7.31 17.77 -13.93
N SER A 82 6.58 16.66 -13.91
CA SER A 82 5.29 16.58 -14.59
C SER A 82 4.31 17.57 -14.02
N GLN A 83 3.57 18.26 -14.89
CA GLN A 83 2.57 19.25 -14.50
C GLN A 83 1.19 18.64 -14.31
N ALA A 84 0.93 17.48 -14.91
CA ALA A 84 -0.34 16.79 -14.82
C ALA A 84 -0.13 15.30 -14.91
N ILE A 85 -1.01 14.55 -14.27
CA ILE A 85 -0.98 13.09 -14.25
C ILE A 85 -2.39 12.60 -14.57
N ILE A 86 -2.48 11.63 -15.46
CA ILE A 86 -3.74 10.98 -15.80
C ILE A 86 -3.60 9.51 -15.50
N CYS A 87 -4.58 8.95 -14.79
CA CYS A 87 -4.61 7.52 -14.55
C CYS A 87 -6.00 6.96 -14.84
N ALA A 88 -6.05 5.70 -15.28
CA ALA A 88 -7.30 4.98 -15.42
C ALA A 88 -7.70 4.40 -14.08
N LEU A 89 -8.95 4.60 -13.69
CA LEU A 89 -9.50 4.00 -12.48
C LEU A 89 -10.05 2.62 -12.84
N CYS A 90 -9.68 1.63 -12.03
CA CYS A 90 -10.29 0.32 -12.08
C CYS A 90 -11.30 0.19 -10.96
N PHE A 91 -12.56 0.03 -11.33
CA PHE A 91 -13.59 -0.40 -10.39
C PHE A 91 -13.82 -1.88 -10.60
N LEU A 92 -13.75 -2.61 -9.54
CA LEU A 92 -14.13 -4.03 -9.51
C LEU A 92 -15.46 -4.18 -8.81
#